data_1ac57cdc77590f0c53234933a1fec3cf
#
_entry.id   1ac57cdc77590f0c53234933a1fec3cf
#
_cell.length_a   1.000
_cell.length_b   1.000
_cell.length_c   1.000
_cell.angle_alpha   90.00
_cell.angle_beta   90.00
_cell.angle_gamma   90.00
#
_symmetry.space_group_name_H-M   'P 1'
#
loop_
_entity.id
_entity.type
_entity.pdbx_description
1 polymer ?
#
loop_
_entity_poly.entity_id
_entity_poly.type
_entity_poly.pdbx_seq_one_letter_code
_entity_poly.pdbx_strand_id
1 'polypeptide(L)'
;MKITKDIIESHGLKSDEYSKIKLLLNREPNYLELGIFSAMWNEHCSYKSSKIHLKKLPVKNKNVIQGPGENAGVIDIGDDEAIVFKIESHNHPSFIEPYQGAATGVGGILRDVFTMGARPIALLNSIHFGEPKNNKTKNLLNGVVSGIGGYGNCIGIPTVAGETKFNSTYNENILVNAMAVGLADKKKIFYSKAKGINKPVVYVGSKTGRDGIHGASMASAEFDENSEDKKPTVQVGDPFTEKLLMEACLELMKKESIISIQDMGAAGLTSSSVEMAHKGGLGIELNLDKVPCREENMSPYEMMLSESQERMLIVLEDGKENEANKIFKKWDLDFVVIGKTTESKNLTLKFKKEVVATIPIEALSSKAPLYERKWTRKKLNKNKINLKDLKKIRFDDAFFKIMSSPNQSNKKWITEQYDQMVMGDTIERSGTNAAIIKIHNKDKAIAMTVDSSANYCKSYPLSGGKQIVCESWRNLISVGSKPIAITNCLNFGNPEIPEIMGEFAENILGIKEACEFLDYPVVSGNVSFRSEERRVGKECRSRWSPYH
;
A
#
# COMPACT_ATOMS: atom_id res chain seq x y z
N MET A 1 -26.56 9.44 19.32
CA MET A 1 -26.51 10.51 18.29
C MET A 1 -27.33 10.04 17.09
N LYS A 2 -28.23 10.88 16.55
CA LYS A 2 -29.02 10.52 15.36
C LYS A 2 -28.16 10.74 14.10
N ILE A 3 -28.04 9.74 13.25
CA ILE A 3 -27.29 9.83 12.01
C ILE A 3 -28.10 10.65 11.00
N THR A 4 -27.54 11.76 10.55
CA THR A 4 -28.13 12.65 9.53
C THR A 4 -27.49 12.39 8.18
N LYS A 5 -28.06 12.96 7.12
CA LYS A 5 -27.49 12.87 5.76
C LYS A 5 -26.07 13.45 5.69
N ASP A 6 -25.85 14.58 6.35
CA ASP A 6 -24.53 15.23 6.39
C ASP A 6 -23.48 14.34 7.06
N ILE A 7 -23.87 13.63 8.15
CA ILE A 7 -22.97 12.66 8.80
C ILE A 7 -22.62 11.51 7.86
N ILE A 8 -23.58 10.98 7.07
CA ILE A 8 -23.33 9.91 6.11
C ILE A 8 -22.37 10.39 5.03
N GLU A 9 -22.60 11.57 4.47
CA GLU A 9 -21.76 12.18 3.43
C GLU A 9 -20.35 12.51 3.95
N SER A 10 -20.23 13.01 5.18
CA SER A 10 -18.92 13.28 5.82
C SER A 10 -18.10 12.00 6.06
N HIS A 11 -18.75 10.84 6.15
CA HIS A 11 -18.10 9.53 6.21
C HIS A 11 -17.78 8.95 4.81
N GLY A 12 -17.99 9.70 3.73
CA GLY A 12 -17.74 9.24 2.36
C GLY A 12 -18.67 8.13 1.85
N LEU A 13 -19.78 7.90 2.55
CA LEU A 13 -20.77 6.90 2.19
C LEU A 13 -21.86 7.50 1.29
N LYS A 14 -22.28 6.75 0.28
CA LYS A 14 -23.42 7.11 -0.58
C LYS A 14 -24.75 6.66 0.05
N SER A 15 -25.85 7.28 -0.36
CA SER A 15 -27.19 6.96 0.18
C SER A 15 -27.60 5.50 -0.06
N ASP A 16 -27.22 4.92 -1.19
CA ASP A 16 -27.45 3.51 -1.50
C ASP A 16 -26.58 2.57 -0.64
N GLU A 17 -25.33 2.95 -0.38
CA GLU A 17 -24.44 2.23 0.53
C GLU A 17 -25.00 2.27 1.97
N TYR A 18 -25.47 3.42 2.44
CA TYR A 18 -26.12 3.53 3.76
C TYR A 18 -27.38 2.68 3.86
N SER A 19 -28.21 2.67 2.81
CA SER A 19 -29.41 1.81 2.74
C SER A 19 -29.05 0.32 2.81
N LYS A 20 -27.95 -0.06 2.15
CA LYS A 20 -27.43 -1.43 2.19
C LYS A 20 -26.89 -1.78 3.59
N ILE A 21 -26.25 -0.85 4.31
CA ILE A 21 -25.80 -1.06 5.69
C ILE A 21 -26.99 -1.37 6.61
N LYS A 22 -28.06 -0.59 6.52
CA LYS A 22 -29.28 -0.83 7.30
C LYS A 22 -29.89 -2.20 7.03
N LEU A 23 -29.92 -2.60 5.77
CA LEU A 23 -30.40 -3.92 5.38
C LEU A 23 -29.55 -5.04 5.98
N LEU A 24 -28.23 -4.92 5.93
CA LEU A 24 -27.30 -5.93 6.44
C LEU A 24 -27.31 -6.04 7.97
N LEU A 25 -27.54 -4.93 8.66
CA LEU A 25 -27.65 -4.89 10.12
C LEU A 25 -29.07 -5.21 10.62
N ASN A 26 -30.09 -5.13 9.76
CA ASN A 26 -31.51 -5.15 10.11
C ASN A 26 -31.90 -4.09 11.16
N ARG A 27 -31.17 -2.99 11.20
CA ARG A 27 -31.38 -1.82 12.07
C ARG A 27 -30.55 -0.64 11.57
N GLU A 28 -30.78 0.54 12.16
CA GLU A 28 -29.86 1.68 11.98
C GLU A 28 -28.51 1.36 12.62
N PRO A 29 -27.37 1.70 11.97
CA PRO A 29 -26.07 1.65 12.60
C PRO A 29 -25.97 2.72 13.69
N ASN A 30 -25.16 2.50 14.72
CA ASN A 30 -24.72 3.59 15.58
C ASN A 30 -23.53 4.34 14.96
N TYR A 31 -23.05 5.42 15.60
CA TYR A 31 -21.98 6.27 15.06
C TYR A 31 -20.64 5.52 14.88
N LEU A 32 -20.29 4.65 15.85
CA LEU A 32 -19.10 3.78 15.76
C LEU A 32 -19.21 2.81 14.59
N GLU A 33 -20.33 2.14 14.45
CA GLU A 33 -20.57 1.19 13.37
C GLU A 33 -20.54 1.87 12.00
N LEU A 34 -21.10 3.09 11.88
CA LEU A 34 -21.02 3.89 10.66
C LEU A 34 -19.56 4.18 10.27
N GLY A 35 -18.73 4.57 11.24
CA GLY A 35 -17.29 4.79 11.02
C GLY A 35 -16.57 3.53 10.55
N ILE A 36 -16.86 2.39 11.16
CA ILE A 36 -16.31 1.08 10.77
C ILE A 36 -16.70 0.73 9.33
N PHE A 37 -17.98 0.91 8.95
CA PHE A 37 -18.41 0.70 7.57
C PHE A 37 -17.74 1.67 6.60
N SER A 38 -17.64 2.95 6.96
CA SER A 38 -16.93 3.96 6.16
C SER A 38 -15.48 3.53 5.86
N ALA A 39 -14.77 3.09 6.88
CA ALA A 39 -13.39 2.64 6.75
C ALA A 39 -13.28 1.37 5.88
N MET A 40 -14.14 0.37 6.08
CA MET A 40 -14.07 -0.90 5.34
C MET A 40 -14.64 -0.82 3.91
N TRP A 41 -15.55 0.11 3.64
CA TRP A 41 -16.22 0.24 2.35
C TRP A 41 -15.67 1.35 1.47
N ASN A 42 -14.63 2.08 1.91
CA ASN A 42 -13.94 3.00 1.02
C ASN A 42 -13.26 2.26 -0.14
N GLU A 43 -12.88 2.97 -1.19
CA GLU A 43 -12.26 2.37 -2.38
C GLU A 43 -10.91 1.72 -2.05
N HIS A 44 -10.15 2.31 -1.13
CA HIS A 44 -8.80 1.86 -0.77
C HIS A 44 -8.82 0.49 -0.07
N CYS A 45 -9.78 0.25 0.86
CA CYS A 45 -9.89 -1.03 1.58
C CYS A 45 -10.70 -2.09 0.80
N SER A 46 -11.80 -1.68 0.14
CA SER A 46 -12.74 -2.63 -0.49
C SER A 46 -12.41 -2.98 -1.92
N TYR A 47 -11.62 -2.13 -2.61
CA TYR A 47 -11.38 -2.26 -4.06
C TYR A 47 -12.68 -2.34 -4.86
N LYS A 48 -13.71 -1.61 -4.42
CA LYS A 48 -15.09 -1.74 -4.93
C LYS A 48 -15.24 -1.45 -6.41
N SER A 49 -14.37 -0.62 -7.00
CA SER A 49 -14.39 -0.30 -8.44
C SER A 49 -13.33 -1.05 -9.25
N SER A 50 -12.22 -1.51 -8.63
CA SER A 50 -11.09 -2.13 -9.34
C SER A 50 -11.12 -3.65 -9.38
N LYS A 51 -11.69 -4.29 -8.36
CA LYS A 51 -11.64 -5.75 -8.14
C LYS A 51 -12.06 -6.59 -9.33
N ILE A 52 -13.06 -6.14 -10.12
CA ILE A 52 -13.56 -6.83 -11.33
C ILE A 52 -12.46 -6.93 -12.39
N HIS A 53 -11.65 -5.87 -12.54
CA HIS A 53 -10.57 -5.83 -13.52
C HIS A 53 -9.32 -6.57 -13.01
N LEU A 54 -8.97 -6.42 -11.72
CA LEU A 54 -7.81 -7.08 -11.11
C LEU A 54 -7.90 -8.61 -11.19
N LYS A 55 -9.09 -9.18 -11.08
CA LYS A 55 -9.32 -10.63 -11.25
C LYS A 55 -8.89 -11.19 -12.61
N LYS A 56 -8.64 -10.34 -13.60
CA LYS A 56 -8.19 -10.75 -14.94
C LYS A 56 -6.69 -11.01 -15.03
N LEU A 57 -5.91 -10.53 -14.05
CA LEU A 57 -4.46 -10.66 -14.04
C LEU A 57 -4.05 -12.12 -13.80
N PRO A 58 -3.00 -12.63 -14.49
CA PRO A 58 -2.43 -13.94 -14.20
C PRO A 58 -1.69 -13.87 -12.85
N VAL A 59 -2.04 -14.77 -11.94
CA VAL A 59 -1.57 -14.77 -10.54
C VAL A 59 -0.84 -16.05 -10.15
N LYS A 60 -0.63 -16.97 -11.10
CA LYS A 60 -0.07 -18.29 -10.81
C LYS A 60 0.95 -18.71 -11.86
N ASN A 61 2.04 -19.29 -11.41
CA ASN A 61 2.93 -20.17 -12.17
C ASN A 61 3.57 -21.16 -11.19
N LYS A 62 4.52 -21.95 -11.62
CA LYS A 62 5.18 -22.98 -10.80
C LYS A 62 5.94 -22.44 -9.58
N ASN A 63 6.33 -21.18 -9.60
CA ASN A 63 7.10 -20.55 -8.51
C ASN A 63 6.20 -19.81 -7.48
N VAL A 64 4.92 -19.58 -7.77
CA VAL A 64 4.04 -18.83 -6.87
C VAL A 64 3.57 -19.73 -5.73
N ILE A 65 3.94 -19.38 -4.51
CA ILE A 65 3.43 -19.99 -3.26
C ILE A 65 2.15 -19.29 -2.84
N GLN A 66 2.17 -17.94 -2.82
CA GLN A 66 1.03 -17.10 -2.45
C GLN A 66 0.88 -15.97 -3.47
N GLY A 67 -0.27 -15.92 -4.11
CA GLY A 67 -0.72 -14.81 -4.95
C GLY A 67 -1.49 -13.76 -4.14
N PRO A 68 -2.25 -12.84 -4.81
CA PRO A 68 -3.03 -11.80 -4.14
C PRO A 68 -4.06 -12.37 -3.15
N GLY A 69 -4.26 -11.65 -2.03
CA GLY A 69 -5.23 -12.01 -0.98
C GLY A 69 -4.65 -12.14 0.42
N GLU A 70 -3.33 -12.09 0.55
CA GLU A 70 -2.59 -11.93 1.79
C GLU A 70 -1.80 -10.61 1.78
N ASN A 71 -1.06 -10.31 2.85
CA ASN A 71 -0.33 -9.06 3.01
C ASN A 71 0.68 -8.81 1.88
N ALA A 72 1.36 -9.85 1.43
CA ALA A 72 2.32 -9.78 0.31
C ALA A 72 2.26 -11.03 -0.57
N GLY A 73 2.85 -10.96 -1.75
CA GLY A 73 3.06 -12.10 -2.63
C GLY A 73 4.29 -12.93 -2.21
N VAL A 74 4.23 -14.24 -2.41
CA VAL A 74 5.30 -15.16 -2.02
C VAL A 74 5.69 -16.04 -3.22
N ILE A 75 6.98 -16.07 -3.55
CA ILE A 75 7.54 -16.91 -4.62
C ILE A 75 8.62 -17.83 -4.10
N ASP A 76 8.64 -19.04 -4.61
CA ASP A 76 9.67 -20.05 -4.38
C ASP A 76 10.93 -19.74 -5.23
N ILE A 77 12.07 -19.65 -4.59
CA ILE A 77 13.37 -19.47 -5.25
C ILE A 77 14.30 -20.67 -5.13
N GLY A 78 13.77 -21.83 -4.69
CA GLY A 78 14.54 -23.05 -4.44
C GLY A 78 15.20 -23.08 -3.06
N ASP A 79 15.79 -24.21 -2.71
CA ASP A 79 16.56 -24.44 -1.46
C ASP A 79 15.78 -24.15 -0.17
N ASP A 80 14.48 -24.45 -0.19
CA ASP A 80 13.52 -24.14 0.88
C ASP A 80 13.38 -22.63 1.20
N GLU A 81 13.78 -21.76 0.27
CA GLU A 81 13.69 -20.30 0.40
C GLU A 81 12.57 -19.72 -0.42
N ALA A 82 11.99 -18.65 0.10
CA ALA A 82 10.96 -17.87 -0.56
C ALA A 82 11.25 -16.37 -0.47
N ILE A 83 10.89 -15.64 -1.52
CA ILE A 83 10.85 -14.18 -1.51
C ILE A 83 9.42 -13.71 -1.29
N VAL A 84 9.26 -12.80 -0.34
CA VAL A 84 8.01 -12.12 -0.01
C VAL A 84 8.17 -10.66 -0.42
N PHE A 85 7.25 -10.14 -1.24
CA PHE A 85 7.37 -8.76 -1.71
C PHE A 85 6.03 -8.12 -2.08
N LYS A 86 5.98 -6.81 -1.90
CA LYS A 86 4.83 -5.98 -2.24
C LYS A 86 5.27 -4.54 -2.50
N ILE A 87 4.47 -3.82 -3.29
CA ILE A 87 4.57 -2.37 -3.50
C ILE A 87 3.25 -1.72 -3.14
N GLU A 88 3.30 -0.59 -2.45
CA GLU A 88 2.12 0.24 -2.13
C GLU A 88 2.37 1.71 -2.38
N SER A 89 1.27 2.45 -2.61
CA SER A 89 1.29 3.89 -2.74
C SER A 89 0.94 4.57 -1.42
N HIS A 90 1.69 5.63 -1.09
CA HIS A 90 1.44 6.49 0.08
C HIS A 90 1.42 7.97 -0.34
N ASN A 91 0.64 8.28 -1.36
CA ASN A 91 0.67 9.54 -2.08
C ASN A 91 0.06 10.72 -1.29
N HIS A 92 -1.18 10.57 -0.79
CA HIS A 92 -1.90 11.61 -0.07
C HIS A 92 -1.18 12.06 1.20
N PRO A 93 -0.81 11.14 2.11
CA PRO A 93 -0.07 11.52 3.30
C PRO A 93 1.25 12.23 2.96
N SER A 94 1.95 11.77 1.93
CA SER A 94 3.22 12.36 1.48
C SER A 94 3.05 13.74 0.83
N PHE A 95 1.89 14.06 0.29
CA PHE A 95 1.60 15.40 -0.23
C PHE A 95 1.29 16.40 0.87
N ILE A 96 0.62 15.96 1.95
CA ILE A 96 0.24 16.79 3.09
C ILE A 96 1.41 17.00 4.04
N GLU A 97 2.09 15.91 4.42
CA GLU A 97 3.24 15.90 5.31
C GLU A 97 4.32 15.00 4.71
N PRO A 98 5.19 15.54 3.86
CA PRO A 98 6.03 14.73 2.97
C PRO A 98 7.02 13.83 3.70
N TYR A 99 7.56 14.26 4.84
CA TYR A 99 8.46 13.42 5.64
C TYR A 99 7.68 12.24 6.26
N GLN A 100 6.65 12.53 7.04
CA GLN A 100 5.90 11.50 7.76
C GLN A 100 5.12 10.59 6.81
N GLY A 101 4.50 11.16 5.77
CA GLY A 101 3.78 10.36 4.78
C GLY A 101 4.68 9.38 4.04
N ALA A 102 5.89 9.78 3.66
CA ALA A 102 6.83 8.88 3.00
C ALA A 102 7.45 7.86 3.98
N ALA A 103 7.75 8.29 5.20
CA ALA A 103 8.27 7.42 6.27
C ALA A 103 7.28 6.29 6.59
N THR A 104 6.00 6.63 6.81
CA THR A 104 4.96 5.64 7.12
C THR A 104 4.61 4.76 5.92
N GLY A 105 4.82 5.23 4.70
CA GLY A 105 4.75 4.38 3.49
C GLY A 105 5.81 3.28 3.49
N VAL A 106 7.04 3.59 3.92
CA VAL A 106 8.11 2.59 4.09
C VAL A 106 7.77 1.64 5.24
N GLY A 107 7.33 2.15 6.40
CA GLY A 107 6.95 1.32 7.54
C GLY A 107 5.81 0.35 7.21
N GLY A 108 4.74 0.84 6.58
CA GLY A 108 3.60 0.01 6.19
C GLY A 108 3.99 -1.16 5.30
N ILE A 109 4.81 -0.90 4.27
CA ILE A 109 5.21 -1.97 3.35
C ILE A 109 6.18 -2.97 3.98
N LEU A 110 6.99 -2.56 4.95
CA LEU A 110 7.84 -3.46 5.73
C LEU A 110 7.01 -4.39 6.60
N ARG A 111 5.95 -3.86 7.27
CA ARG A 111 5.02 -4.67 8.09
C ARG A 111 4.35 -5.75 7.26
N ASP A 112 3.87 -5.44 6.07
CA ASP A 112 3.29 -6.43 5.15
C ASP A 112 4.24 -7.61 4.89
N VAL A 113 5.52 -7.32 4.72
CA VAL A 113 6.53 -8.34 4.41
C VAL A 113 6.86 -9.18 5.65
N PHE A 114 7.17 -8.57 6.80
CA PHE A 114 7.54 -9.36 7.96
C PHE A 114 6.35 -10.04 8.64
N THR A 115 5.12 -9.56 8.44
CA THR A 115 3.89 -10.26 8.83
C THR A 115 3.78 -11.66 8.20
N MET A 116 4.31 -11.83 6.99
CA MET A 116 4.35 -13.12 6.30
C MET A 116 5.50 -14.05 6.79
N GLY A 117 6.28 -13.64 7.79
CA GLY A 117 7.42 -14.39 8.32
C GLY A 117 8.73 -14.15 7.59
N ALA A 118 8.78 -13.18 6.69
CA ALA A 118 9.97 -12.84 5.94
C ALA A 118 10.78 -11.75 6.64
N ARG A 119 12.10 -11.91 6.70
CA ARG A 119 12.99 -10.82 7.08
C ARG A 119 13.16 -9.88 5.89
N PRO A 120 12.77 -8.60 5.99
CA PRO A 120 13.04 -7.62 4.95
C PRO A 120 14.55 -7.50 4.68
N ILE A 121 14.93 -7.52 3.40
CA ILE A 121 16.32 -7.45 2.94
C ILE A 121 16.57 -6.30 1.97
N ALA A 122 15.52 -5.70 1.41
CA ALA A 122 15.62 -4.59 0.49
C ALA A 122 14.38 -3.71 0.48
N LEU A 123 14.62 -2.41 0.24
CA LEU A 123 13.63 -1.40 -0.10
C LEU A 123 13.90 -0.84 -1.50
N LEU A 124 12.82 -0.53 -2.20
CA LEU A 124 12.81 0.19 -3.47
C LEU A 124 11.69 1.24 -3.43
N ASN A 125 11.77 2.23 -4.32
CA ASN A 125 10.71 3.23 -4.42
C ASN A 125 10.50 3.70 -5.87
N SER A 126 9.29 4.16 -6.18
CA SER A 126 8.97 4.88 -7.42
C SER A 126 8.28 6.18 -7.04
N ILE A 127 8.98 7.29 -7.25
CA ILE A 127 8.55 8.62 -6.79
C ILE A 127 8.44 9.59 -7.96
N HIS A 128 7.30 10.29 -8.02
CA HIS A 128 6.99 11.19 -9.12
C HIS A 128 6.63 12.57 -8.61
N PHE A 129 7.28 13.59 -9.16
CA PHE A 129 7.14 14.96 -8.72
C PHE A 129 6.83 15.90 -9.89
N GLY A 130 6.35 17.08 -9.55
CA GLY A 130 6.18 18.19 -10.47
C GLY A 130 7.50 18.73 -11.03
N GLU A 131 7.45 19.91 -11.62
CA GLU A 131 8.66 20.55 -12.19
C GLU A 131 9.63 20.97 -11.09
N PRO A 132 10.93 20.62 -11.17
CA PRO A 132 11.92 20.94 -10.11
C PRO A 132 12.14 22.45 -9.88
N LYS A 133 11.71 23.30 -10.79
CA LYS A 133 11.78 24.76 -10.63
C LYS A 133 10.75 25.30 -9.63
N ASN A 134 9.68 24.56 -9.38
CA ASN A 134 8.63 24.92 -8.44
C ASN A 134 9.12 24.70 -7.00
N ASN A 135 9.00 25.71 -6.15
CA ASN A 135 9.41 25.61 -4.73
C ASN A 135 8.63 24.55 -3.96
N LYS A 136 7.32 24.40 -4.23
CA LYS A 136 6.49 23.33 -3.63
C LYS A 136 7.06 21.94 -4.00
N THR A 137 7.42 21.74 -5.27
CA THR A 137 8.05 20.49 -5.71
C THR A 137 9.36 20.20 -4.98
N LYS A 138 10.21 21.22 -4.76
CA LYS A 138 11.46 21.06 -4.01
C LYS A 138 11.22 20.65 -2.57
N ASN A 139 10.26 21.29 -1.91
CA ASN A 139 9.89 20.96 -0.52
C ASN A 139 9.35 19.52 -0.41
N LEU A 140 8.44 19.13 -1.32
CA LEU A 140 7.88 17.79 -1.37
C LEU A 140 8.98 16.74 -1.64
N LEU A 141 9.85 16.98 -2.63
CA LEU A 141 10.97 16.09 -2.94
C LEU A 141 11.89 15.91 -1.73
N ASN A 142 12.26 17.01 -1.08
CA ASN A 142 13.15 17.01 0.07
C ASN A 142 12.55 16.20 1.24
N GLY A 143 11.30 16.49 1.58
CA GLY A 143 10.60 15.80 2.66
C GLY A 143 10.40 14.31 2.38
N VAL A 144 9.95 13.95 1.18
CA VAL A 144 9.75 12.55 0.77
C VAL A 144 11.05 11.76 0.81
N VAL A 145 12.13 12.28 0.21
CA VAL A 145 13.43 11.59 0.18
C VAL A 145 13.99 11.44 1.60
N SER A 146 13.89 12.48 2.42
CA SER A 146 14.31 12.43 3.83
C SER A 146 13.46 11.44 4.65
N GLY A 147 12.16 11.35 4.40
CA GLY A 147 11.27 10.41 5.08
C GLY A 147 11.59 8.95 4.73
N ILE A 148 11.78 8.64 3.43
CA ILE A 148 12.20 7.30 2.99
C ILE A 148 13.55 6.92 3.59
N GLY A 149 14.54 7.84 3.49
CA GLY A 149 15.88 7.61 4.03
C GLY A 149 15.88 7.47 5.55
N GLY A 150 15.19 8.38 6.25
CA GLY A 150 15.10 8.37 7.70
C GLY A 150 14.52 7.08 8.25
N TYR A 151 13.46 6.56 7.60
CA TYR A 151 12.86 5.30 8.03
C TYR A 151 13.72 4.09 7.69
N GLY A 152 14.11 3.94 6.41
CA GLY A 152 14.90 2.79 5.94
C GLY A 152 16.25 2.67 6.63
N ASN A 153 16.96 3.79 6.80
CA ASN A 153 18.28 3.82 7.44
C ASN A 153 18.18 3.46 8.93
N CYS A 154 17.16 3.98 9.64
CA CYS A 154 16.97 3.71 11.07
C CYS A 154 16.61 2.24 11.32
N ILE A 155 15.70 1.66 10.53
CA ILE A 155 15.33 0.24 10.68
C ILE A 155 16.45 -0.70 10.21
N GLY A 156 17.43 -0.19 9.48
CA GLY A 156 18.61 -0.93 9.03
C GLY A 156 18.33 -1.88 7.87
N ILE A 157 17.52 -1.45 6.89
CA ILE A 157 17.23 -2.18 5.67
C ILE A 157 17.67 -1.32 4.47
N PRO A 158 18.48 -1.87 3.53
CA PRO A 158 19.03 -1.09 2.45
C PRO A 158 17.97 -0.67 1.43
N THR A 159 17.97 0.60 1.03
CA THR A 159 17.17 1.11 -0.09
C THR A 159 18.01 1.08 -1.35
N VAL A 160 17.90 0.01 -2.12
CA VAL A 160 18.90 -0.40 -3.13
C VAL A 160 18.58 0.05 -4.55
N ALA A 161 17.32 0.35 -4.85
CA ALA A 161 16.89 0.78 -6.17
C ALA A 161 15.66 1.69 -6.09
N GLY A 162 15.25 2.18 -7.24
CA GLY A 162 14.08 3.03 -7.39
C GLY A 162 14.19 3.93 -8.61
N GLU A 163 13.11 4.62 -8.89
CA GLU A 163 13.08 5.62 -9.94
C GLU A 163 12.52 6.96 -9.45
N THR A 164 12.98 8.05 -10.02
CA THR A 164 12.46 9.38 -9.78
C THR A 164 12.13 10.05 -11.10
N LYS A 165 10.87 10.41 -11.29
CA LYS A 165 10.37 11.05 -12.49
C LYS A 165 9.85 12.46 -12.21
N PHE A 166 9.99 13.36 -13.17
CA PHE A 166 9.50 14.73 -13.10
C PHE A 166 8.56 15.00 -14.28
N ASN A 167 7.37 15.51 -13.98
CA ASN A 167 6.42 15.94 -15.00
C ASN A 167 5.48 17.00 -14.40
N SER A 168 5.14 18.04 -15.15
CA SER A 168 4.25 19.12 -14.69
C SER A 168 2.88 18.62 -14.20
N THR A 169 2.41 17.46 -14.67
CA THR A 169 1.15 16.84 -14.19
C THR A 169 1.20 16.46 -12.71
N TYR A 170 2.39 16.37 -12.12
CA TYR A 170 2.56 16.05 -10.69
C TYR A 170 2.83 17.29 -9.81
N ASN A 171 2.64 18.52 -10.34
CA ASN A 171 2.85 19.75 -9.56
C ASN A 171 1.96 19.79 -8.30
N GLU A 172 0.72 19.32 -8.40
CA GLU A 172 -0.27 19.32 -7.32
C GLU A 172 -0.65 17.90 -6.84
N ASN A 173 0.05 16.89 -7.31
CA ASN A 173 -0.31 15.51 -7.05
C ASN A 173 0.88 14.56 -7.24
N ILE A 174 1.74 14.47 -6.24
CA ILE A 174 2.91 13.58 -6.27
C ILE A 174 2.51 12.12 -6.14
N LEU A 175 3.36 11.21 -6.66
CA LEU A 175 3.28 9.78 -6.36
C LEU A 175 4.46 9.37 -5.50
N VAL A 176 4.17 8.62 -4.45
CA VAL A 176 5.17 8.01 -3.57
C VAL A 176 4.78 6.54 -3.41
N ASN A 177 5.54 5.67 -4.05
CA ASN A 177 5.30 4.24 -4.01
C ASN A 177 6.51 3.58 -3.36
N ALA A 178 6.28 2.81 -2.30
CA ALA A 178 7.31 2.08 -1.56
C ALA A 178 7.16 0.57 -1.78
N MET A 179 8.26 -0.11 -2.03
CA MET A 179 8.34 -1.55 -2.20
C MET A 179 9.29 -2.13 -1.16
N ALA A 180 8.89 -3.24 -0.54
CA ALA A 180 9.76 -4.04 0.32
C ALA A 180 9.88 -5.46 -0.21
N VAL A 181 11.06 -6.03 -0.02
CA VAL A 181 11.41 -7.40 -0.38
C VAL A 181 12.01 -8.08 0.83
N GLY A 182 11.53 -9.27 1.17
CA GLY A 182 12.01 -10.06 2.30
C GLY A 182 12.31 -11.50 1.92
N LEU A 183 13.17 -12.13 2.71
CA LEU A 183 13.56 -13.53 2.61
C LEU A 183 12.88 -14.34 3.72
N ALA A 184 12.24 -15.44 3.36
CA ALA A 184 11.57 -16.35 4.27
C ALA A 184 12.00 -17.81 4.08
N ASP A 185 11.81 -18.62 5.11
CA ASP A 185 11.76 -20.08 4.99
C ASP A 185 10.42 -20.46 4.34
N LYS A 186 10.46 -21.11 3.19
CA LYS A 186 9.28 -21.53 2.44
C LYS A 186 8.30 -22.37 3.26
N LYS A 187 8.79 -23.09 4.25
CA LYS A 187 7.98 -23.94 5.14
C LYS A 187 7.33 -23.18 6.29
N LYS A 188 7.72 -21.91 6.50
CA LYS A 188 7.30 -21.05 7.63
C LYS A 188 6.72 -19.73 7.15
N ILE A 189 5.76 -19.80 6.25
CA ILE A 189 5.00 -18.63 5.81
C ILE A 189 3.80 -18.43 6.75
N PHE A 190 3.62 -17.24 7.27
CA PHE A 190 2.52 -16.86 8.15
C PHE A 190 1.39 -16.19 7.37
N TYR A 191 0.18 -16.39 7.84
CA TYR A 191 -1.02 -15.87 7.18
C TYR A 191 -1.92 -15.17 8.21
N SER A 192 -2.78 -14.30 7.73
CA SER A 192 -3.74 -13.58 8.57
C SER A 192 -4.98 -14.41 8.94
N LYS A 193 -5.13 -15.64 8.45
CA LYS A 193 -6.29 -16.49 8.67
C LYS A 193 -6.39 -16.97 10.12
N ALA A 194 -7.33 -16.41 10.92
CA ALA A 194 -7.63 -16.88 12.27
C ALA A 194 -8.22 -18.31 12.27
N LYS A 195 -7.86 -19.12 13.27
CA LYS A 195 -8.36 -20.48 13.46
C LYS A 195 -8.64 -20.77 14.94
N GLY A 196 -9.64 -21.62 15.20
CA GLY A 196 -10.03 -22.00 16.55
C GLY A 196 -10.94 -20.97 17.22
N ILE A 197 -11.76 -21.44 18.18
CA ILE A 197 -12.69 -20.63 18.98
C ILE A 197 -12.05 -20.37 20.34
N ASN A 198 -12.37 -19.21 20.94
CA ASN A 198 -11.82 -18.71 22.20
C ASN A 198 -10.30 -18.50 22.23
N LYS A 199 -9.64 -18.49 21.06
CA LYS A 199 -8.20 -18.20 20.99
C LYS A 199 -7.92 -16.74 21.35
N PRO A 200 -6.85 -16.45 22.12
CA PRO A 200 -6.53 -15.10 22.54
C PRO A 200 -6.13 -14.21 21.36
N VAL A 201 -6.76 -13.05 21.30
CA VAL A 201 -6.43 -11.97 20.35
C VAL A 201 -5.59 -10.92 21.07
N VAL A 202 -4.38 -10.73 20.57
CA VAL A 202 -3.34 -9.96 21.25
C VAL A 202 -2.95 -8.75 20.42
N TYR A 203 -2.90 -7.60 21.06
CA TYR A 203 -2.36 -6.36 20.56
C TYR A 203 -0.89 -6.24 20.96
N VAL A 204 -0.01 -5.89 20.02
CA VAL A 204 1.42 -5.68 20.28
C VAL A 204 1.94 -4.46 19.53
N GLY A 205 3.00 -3.84 20.08
CA GLY A 205 3.69 -2.70 19.48
C GLY A 205 3.35 -1.36 20.13
N SER A 206 3.31 -0.30 19.33
CA SER A 206 3.06 1.07 19.79
C SER A 206 1.66 1.26 20.36
N LYS A 207 1.48 2.27 21.22
CA LYS A 207 0.16 2.64 21.74
C LYS A 207 -0.70 3.32 20.67
N THR A 208 -1.99 3.08 20.74
CA THR A 208 -2.99 3.73 19.87
C THR A 208 -3.12 5.21 20.20
N GLY A 209 -2.96 6.05 19.21
CA GLY A 209 -3.17 7.50 19.29
C GLY A 209 -4.31 7.98 18.39
N ARG A 210 -4.54 9.29 18.32
CA ARG A 210 -5.55 9.92 17.44
C ARG A 210 -5.07 10.17 16.02
N ASP A 211 -3.86 9.73 15.68
CA ASP A 211 -3.28 9.86 14.34
C ASP A 211 -3.95 8.93 13.33
N GLY A 212 -4.09 9.41 12.11
CA GLY A 212 -4.62 8.65 10.99
C GLY A 212 -6.14 8.36 11.04
N ILE A 213 -6.89 8.91 12.00
CA ILE A 213 -8.36 8.73 12.04
C ILE A 213 -8.94 9.28 10.73
N HIS A 214 -9.69 8.44 9.99
CA HIS A 214 -10.15 8.66 8.61
C HIS A 214 -9.05 8.68 7.53
N GLY A 215 -7.82 8.24 7.81
CA GLY A 215 -6.73 8.19 6.84
C GLY A 215 -7.09 7.40 5.59
N ALA A 216 -7.64 6.20 5.74
CA ALA A 216 -8.10 5.36 4.63
C ALA A 216 -9.23 6.02 3.81
N SER A 217 -10.16 6.73 4.46
CA SER A 217 -11.22 7.48 3.76
C SER A 217 -10.64 8.71 3.05
N MET A 218 -9.66 9.39 3.65
CA MET A 218 -8.97 10.53 3.08
C MET A 218 -8.11 10.12 1.87
N ALA A 219 -7.54 8.93 1.86
CA ALA A 219 -6.75 8.42 0.72
C ALA A 219 -7.54 8.35 -0.60
N SER A 220 -8.88 8.37 -0.52
CA SER A 220 -9.79 8.41 -1.65
C SER A 220 -10.51 9.77 -1.82
N ALA A 221 -10.16 10.80 -1.02
CA ALA A 221 -10.79 12.13 -1.05
C ALA A 221 -10.11 13.10 -2.01
N GLU A 222 -10.78 14.22 -2.30
CA GLU A 222 -10.22 15.32 -3.11
C GLU A 222 -9.24 16.18 -2.27
N PHE A 223 -8.17 16.69 -2.88
CA PHE A 223 -7.37 17.76 -2.31
C PHE A 223 -8.15 19.08 -2.43
N ASP A 224 -8.22 19.83 -1.35
CA ASP A 224 -8.77 21.18 -1.29
C ASP A 224 -7.72 22.18 -0.76
N GLU A 225 -8.07 23.47 -0.75
CA GLU A 225 -7.20 24.53 -0.28
C GLU A 225 -6.91 24.46 1.23
N ASN A 226 -7.68 23.63 1.97
CA ASN A 226 -7.58 23.44 3.43
C ASN A 226 -6.75 22.19 3.79
N SER A 227 -5.86 21.72 2.90
CA SER A 227 -5.05 20.53 3.18
C SER A 227 -4.12 20.69 4.38
N GLU A 228 -3.79 21.91 4.82
CA GLU A 228 -3.01 22.13 6.05
C GLU A 228 -3.79 21.75 7.32
N ASP A 229 -5.12 21.93 7.34
CA ASP A 229 -5.97 21.54 8.46
C ASP A 229 -6.07 20.02 8.62
N LYS A 230 -5.64 19.25 7.60
CA LYS A 230 -5.65 17.78 7.58
C LYS A 230 -4.36 17.13 8.11
N LYS A 231 -3.36 17.92 8.52
CA LYS A 231 -2.11 17.39 9.10
C LYS A 231 -2.32 16.41 10.26
N PRO A 232 -3.27 16.61 11.19
CA PRO A 232 -3.53 15.65 12.25
C PRO A 232 -4.04 14.28 11.77
N THR A 233 -4.50 14.16 10.52
CA THR A 233 -4.94 12.89 9.92
C THR A 233 -3.81 12.07 9.29
N VAL A 234 -2.59 12.63 9.22
CA VAL A 234 -1.41 11.93 8.73
C VAL A 234 -0.82 11.10 9.87
N GLN A 235 -0.48 9.87 9.55
CA GLN A 235 0.19 8.97 10.50
C GLN A 235 1.60 9.48 10.81
N VAL A 236 2.09 9.19 12.02
CA VAL A 236 3.46 9.44 12.45
C VAL A 236 4.21 8.11 12.54
N GLY A 237 5.33 7.99 11.85
CA GLY A 237 6.15 6.78 11.84
C GLY A 237 7.29 6.84 12.85
N ASP A 238 7.51 5.73 13.55
CA ASP A 238 8.65 5.51 14.46
C ASP A 238 9.45 4.28 14.00
N PRO A 239 10.47 4.48 13.16
CA PRO A 239 11.27 3.37 12.62
C PRO A 239 12.05 2.62 13.69
N PHE A 240 12.36 3.25 14.83
CA PHE A 240 13.04 2.57 15.93
C PHE A 240 12.09 1.56 16.59
N THR A 241 10.88 1.97 16.92
CA THR A 241 9.86 1.06 17.47
C THR A 241 9.49 -0.03 16.46
N GLU A 242 9.41 0.28 15.15
CA GLU A 242 9.16 -0.75 14.14
C GLU A 242 10.31 -1.77 14.04
N LYS A 243 11.57 -1.34 14.21
CA LYS A 243 12.70 -2.26 14.29
C LYS A 243 12.53 -3.26 15.43
N LEU A 244 12.18 -2.77 16.63
CA LEU A 244 11.94 -3.64 17.78
C LEU A 244 10.77 -4.59 17.54
N LEU A 245 9.67 -4.07 16.96
CA LEU A 245 8.48 -4.85 16.63
C LEU A 245 8.78 -5.96 15.62
N MET A 246 9.50 -5.66 14.57
CA MET A 246 9.94 -6.63 13.57
C MET A 246 10.77 -7.75 14.20
N GLU A 247 11.76 -7.42 15.03
CA GLU A 247 12.61 -8.42 15.68
C GLU A 247 11.80 -9.27 16.66
N ALA A 248 10.89 -8.67 17.44
CA ALA A 248 10.02 -9.39 18.37
C ALA A 248 9.08 -10.36 17.62
N CYS A 249 8.46 -9.90 16.52
CA CYS A 249 7.60 -10.75 15.69
C CYS A 249 8.37 -11.91 15.07
N LEU A 250 9.53 -11.64 14.45
CA LEU A 250 10.39 -12.67 13.85
C LEU A 250 10.95 -13.66 14.90
N GLU A 251 11.18 -13.21 16.14
CA GLU A 251 11.56 -14.10 17.26
C GLU A 251 10.39 -15.00 17.68
N LEU A 252 9.18 -14.44 17.82
CA LEU A 252 7.98 -15.20 18.15
C LEU A 252 7.61 -16.22 17.06
N MET A 253 7.81 -15.86 15.79
CA MET A 253 7.56 -16.73 14.63
C MET A 253 8.46 -17.99 14.59
N LYS A 254 9.55 -18.00 15.34
CA LYS A 254 10.39 -19.21 15.53
C LYS A 254 9.76 -20.20 16.51
N LYS A 255 8.71 -19.78 17.23
CA LYS A 255 7.97 -20.60 18.18
C LYS A 255 6.67 -21.10 17.53
N GLU A 256 6.12 -22.17 18.06
CA GLU A 256 4.82 -22.71 17.64
C GLU A 256 3.70 -22.03 18.46
N SER A 257 3.66 -20.71 18.46
CA SER A 257 2.76 -19.91 19.31
C SER A 257 1.73 -19.13 18.52
N ILE A 258 2.00 -18.84 17.23
CA ILE A 258 1.16 -17.98 16.40
C ILE A 258 0.21 -18.83 15.55
N ILE A 259 -1.09 -18.56 15.65
CA ILE A 259 -2.11 -19.08 14.74
C ILE A 259 -2.20 -18.18 13.51
N SER A 260 -2.30 -16.87 13.73
CA SER A 260 -2.38 -15.88 12.67
C SER A 260 -1.86 -14.52 13.15
N ILE A 261 -1.40 -13.70 12.20
CA ILE A 261 -0.85 -12.39 12.48
C ILE A 261 -1.24 -11.44 11.35
N GLN A 262 -1.54 -10.19 11.70
CA GLN A 262 -1.91 -9.12 10.78
C GLN A 262 -1.34 -7.80 11.27
N ASP A 263 -0.85 -6.95 10.37
CA ASP A 263 -0.50 -5.58 10.71
C ASP A 263 -1.75 -4.70 10.87
N MET A 264 -1.61 -3.61 11.59
CA MET A 264 -2.64 -2.58 11.71
C MET A 264 -2.27 -1.41 10.79
N GLY A 265 -2.46 -1.61 9.48
CA GLY A 265 -2.26 -0.60 8.45
C GLY A 265 -3.47 0.32 8.28
N ALA A 266 -3.98 0.45 7.05
CA ALA A 266 -5.19 1.22 6.75
C ALA A 266 -6.39 0.72 7.57
N ALA A 267 -7.16 1.66 8.15
CA ALA A 267 -8.26 1.39 9.08
C ALA A 267 -7.85 0.63 10.37
N GLY A 268 -6.57 0.49 10.66
CA GLY A 268 -5.99 0.07 11.93
C GLY A 268 -6.56 -1.21 12.52
N LEU A 269 -7.08 -1.13 13.77
CA LEU A 269 -7.64 -2.28 14.49
C LEU A 269 -8.91 -2.83 13.81
N THR A 270 -9.64 -1.99 13.08
CA THR A 270 -10.85 -2.41 12.35
C THR A 270 -10.49 -3.39 11.22
N SER A 271 -9.61 -3.00 10.30
CA SER A 271 -9.26 -3.86 9.15
C SER A 271 -8.58 -5.14 9.60
N SER A 272 -7.59 -5.06 10.49
CA SER A 272 -6.85 -6.23 10.96
C SER A 272 -7.78 -7.28 11.60
N SER A 273 -8.69 -6.87 12.49
CA SER A 273 -9.63 -7.80 13.12
C SER A 273 -10.64 -8.40 12.15
N VAL A 274 -11.17 -7.58 11.23
CA VAL A 274 -12.15 -8.03 10.22
C VAL A 274 -11.51 -9.01 9.22
N GLU A 275 -10.31 -8.73 8.74
CA GLU A 275 -9.61 -9.58 7.77
C GLU A 275 -9.26 -10.94 8.36
N MET A 276 -8.70 -10.96 9.58
CA MET A 276 -8.35 -12.20 10.28
C MET A 276 -9.59 -13.08 10.52
N ALA A 277 -10.69 -12.47 10.98
CA ALA A 277 -11.95 -13.15 11.22
C ALA A 277 -12.60 -13.66 9.92
N HIS A 278 -12.63 -12.81 8.88
CA HIS A 278 -13.21 -13.16 7.59
C HIS A 278 -12.52 -14.35 6.94
N LYS A 279 -11.19 -14.31 6.86
CA LYS A 279 -10.39 -15.41 6.30
C LYS A 279 -10.53 -16.71 7.12
N GLY A 280 -10.74 -16.57 8.43
CA GLY A 280 -10.98 -17.68 9.35
C GLY A 280 -12.40 -18.26 9.31
N GLY A 281 -13.37 -17.50 8.83
CA GLY A 281 -14.79 -17.82 8.92
C GLY A 281 -15.33 -17.77 10.36
N LEU A 282 -14.70 -16.94 11.20
CA LEU A 282 -14.95 -16.77 12.63
C LEU A 282 -15.47 -15.36 12.95
N GLY A 283 -15.84 -15.12 14.20
CA GLY A 283 -16.00 -13.79 14.77
C GLY A 283 -14.82 -13.41 15.65
N ILE A 284 -14.74 -12.14 16.01
CA ILE A 284 -13.79 -11.60 17.00
C ILE A 284 -14.53 -10.74 17.99
N GLU A 285 -14.28 -10.96 19.28
CA GLU A 285 -14.72 -10.11 20.38
C GLU A 285 -13.52 -9.34 20.92
N LEU A 286 -13.60 -8.00 20.94
CA LEU A 286 -12.57 -7.10 21.47
C LEU A 286 -13.11 -6.35 22.68
N ASN A 287 -12.28 -6.24 23.72
CA ASN A 287 -12.49 -5.34 24.87
C ASN A 287 -11.62 -4.11 24.71
N LEU A 288 -12.23 -3.00 24.31
CA LEU A 288 -11.54 -1.74 24.01
C LEU A 288 -10.95 -1.07 25.26
N ASP A 289 -11.45 -1.40 26.47
CA ASP A 289 -10.85 -0.92 27.73
C ASP A 289 -9.41 -1.41 27.92
N LYS A 290 -9.01 -2.47 27.19
CA LYS A 290 -7.68 -3.06 27.26
C LYS A 290 -6.73 -2.58 26.18
N VAL A 291 -7.21 -1.85 25.19
CA VAL A 291 -6.36 -1.35 24.10
C VAL A 291 -5.38 -0.32 24.67
N PRO A 292 -4.07 -0.51 24.50
CA PRO A 292 -3.08 0.48 24.92
C PRO A 292 -3.29 1.80 24.18
N CYS A 293 -3.56 2.87 24.89
CA CYS A 293 -3.78 4.20 24.32
C CYS A 293 -2.68 5.17 24.74
N ARG A 294 -2.27 6.05 23.83
CA ARG A 294 -1.30 7.11 24.07
C ARG A 294 -1.96 8.32 24.74
N GLU A 295 -3.17 8.66 24.28
CA GLU A 295 -3.96 9.74 24.84
C GLU A 295 -5.04 9.23 25.81
N GLU A 296 -5.34 10.04 26.82
CA GLU A 296 -6.43 9.77 27.76
C GLU A 296 -7.80 9.96 27.10
N ASN A 297 -8.80 9.25 27.63
CA ASN A 297 -10.19 9.36 27.23
C ASN A 297 -10.49 9.14 25.74
N MET A 298 -9.72 8.27 25.09
CA MET A 298 -10.05 7.86 23.73
C MET A 298 -11.40 7.14 23.68
N SER A 299 -12.23 7.51 22.72
CA SER A 299 -13.52 6.86 22.46
C SER A 299 -13.32 5.54 21.68
N PRO A 300 -14.30 4.62 21.73
CA PRO A 300 -14.33 3.44 20.89
C PRO A 300 -14.16 3.74 19.39
N TYR A 301 -14.72 4.86 18.92
CA TYR A 301 -14.61 5.33 17.55
C TYR A 301 -13.14 5.64 17.19
N GLU A 302 -12.46 6.42 18.04
CA GLU A 302 -11.06 6.77 17.83
C GLU A 302 -10.15 5.55 17.89
N MET A 303 -10.37 4.64 18.86
CA MET A 303 -9.55 3.42 18.99
C MET A 303 -9.67 2.49 17.78
N MET A 304 -10.86 2.31 17.22
CA MET A 304 -11.11 1.40 16.10
C MET A 304 -10.64 1.98 14.76
N LEU A 305 -10.66 3.30 14.59
CA LEU A 305 -10.35 3.98 13.33
C LEU A 305 -8.96 4.64 13.31
N SER A 306 -8.24 4.61 14.42
CA SER A 306 -6.85 5.07 14.48
C SER A 306 -5.96 4.22 13.57
N GLU A 307 -5.12 4.91 12.80
CA GLU A 307 -4.10 4.29 11.96
C GLU A 307 -2.69 4.53 12.51
N SER A 308 -2.54 4.64 13.84
CA SER A 308 -1.22 4.67 14.49
C SER A 308 -0.38 3.51 14.00
N GLN A 309 0.85 3.81 13.65
CA GLN A 309 1.76 2.85 13.03
C GLN A 309 2.39 1.90 14.05
N GLU A 310 3.24 0.99 13.61
CA GLU A 310 4.04 0.07 14.43
C GLU A 310 3.19 -0.79 15.38
N ARG A 311 2.03 -1.28 14.90
CA ARG A 311 1.10 -2.13 15.66
C ARG A 311 0.77 -3.40 14.89
N MET A 312 0.64 -4.53 15.64
CA MET A 312 0.24 -5.82 15.08
C MET A 312 -0.88 -6.43 15.92
N LEU A 313 -1.74 -7.20 15.24
CA LEU A 313 -2.76 -8.05 15.86
C LEU A 313 -2.37 -9.51 15.66
N ILE A 314 -2.35 -10.28 16.74
CA ILE A 314 -1.91 -11.68 16.72
C ILE A 314 -3.00 -12.55 17.37
N VAL A 315 -3.31 -13.69 16.75
CA VAL A 315 -4.06 -14.77 17.41
C VAL A 315 -3.07 -15.84 17.82
N LEU A 316 -3.04 -16.17 19.12
CA LEU A 316 -2.12 -17.13 19.68
C LEU A 316 -2.80 -18.47 19.96
N GLU A 317 -1.99 -19.52 20.07
CA GLU A 317 -2.40 -20.79 20.67
C GLU A 317 -2.63 -20.62 22.17
N ASP A 318 -3.56 -21.41 22.73
CA ASP A 318 -3.90 -21.36 24.15
C ASP A 318 -2.69 -21.62 25.03
N GLY A 319 -2.54 -20.78 26.07
CA GLY A 319 -1.45 -20.93 27.07
C GLY A 319 -0.10 -20.41 26.57
N LYS A 320 -0.03 -19.80 25.36
CA LYS A 320 1.20 -19.24 24.79
C LYS A 320 1.40 -17.74 25.10
N GLU A 321 0.44 -17.12 25.77
CA GLU A 321 0.46 -15.69 26.07
C GLU A 321 1.68 -15.29 26.92
N ASN A 322 2.06 -16.11 27.91
CA ASN A 322 3.21 -15.82 28.75
C ASN A 322 4.56 -15.92 28.00
N GLU A 323 4.69 -16.89 27.09
CA GLU A 323 5.87 -17.04 26.25
C GLU A 323 6.00 -15.83 25.32
N ALA A 324 4.92 -15.46 24.65
CA ALA A 324 4.88 -14.29 23.75
C ALA A 324 5.15 -13.00 24.51
N ASN A 325 4.50 -12.76 25.65
CA ASN A 325 4.72 -11.57 26.47
C ASN A 325 6.18 -11.39 26.89
N LYS A 326 6.89 -12.48 27.25
CA LYS A 326 8.31 -12.40 27.58
C LYS A 326 9.17 -11.90 26.41
N ILE A 327 8.83 -12.30 25.18
CA ILE A 327 9.51 -11.86 23.97
C ILE A 327 9.26 -10.36 23.77
N PHE A 328 8.00 -9.90 23.76
CA PHE A 328 7.70 -8.48 23.54
C PHE A 328 8.26 -7.59 24.66
N LYS A 329 8.22 -8.03 25.90
CA LYS A 329 8.84 -7.35 27.03
C LYS A 329 10.36 -7.22 26.91
N LYS A 330 11.04 -8.24 26.38
CA LYS A 330 12.50 -8.19 26.08
C LYS A 330 12.82 -7.06 25.09
N TRP A 331 11.91 -6.80 24.17
CA TRP A 331 12.04 -5.76 23.14
C TRP A 331 11.38 -4.43 23.53
N ASP A 332 10.99 -4.26 24.82
CA ASP A 332 10.35 -3.04 25.36
C ASP A 332 9.08 -2.62 24.61
N LEU A 333 8.24 -3.59 24.25
CA LEU A 333 7.01 -3.39 23.52
C LEU A 333 5.78 -3.76 24.34
N ASP A 334 4.68 -3.05 24.12
CA ASP A 334 3.38 -3.39 24.69
C ASP A 334 2.89 -4.76 24.15
N PHE A 335 2.33 -5.56 25.06
CA PHE A 335 1.70 -6.84 24.78
C PHE A 335 0.44 -6.98 25.64
N VAL A 336 -0.72 -6.96 25.01
CA VAL A 336 -2.00 -7.01 25.74
C VAL A 336 -2.99 -7.94 25.05
N VAL A 337 -3.55 -8.91 25.80
CA VAL A 337 -4.68 -9.71 25.33
C VAL A 337 -5.95 -8.83 25.38
N ILE A 338 -6.37 -8.34 24.21
CA ILE A 338 -7.50 -7.42 24.07
C ILE A 338 -8.81 -8.13 23.71
N GLY A 339 -8.77 -9.41 23.37
CA GLY A 339 -9.98 -10.12 22.94
C GLY A 339 -9.78 -11.60 22.71
N LYS A 340 -10.73 -12.18 21.98
CA LYS A 340 -10.72 -13.59 21.61
C LYS A 340 -11.49 -13.84 20.31
N THR A 341 -11.16 -14.93 19.64
CA THR A 341 -11.95 -15.46 18.52
C THR A 341 -13.26 -16.07 19.02
N THR A 342 -14.33 -15.98 18.20
CA THR A 342 -15.66 -16.48 18.56
C THR A 342 -16.32 -17.23 17.41
N GLU A 343 -17.32 -18.03 17.72
CA GLU A 343 -18.16 -18.73 16.74
C GLU A 343 -19.20 -17.80 16.08
N SER A 344 -19.48 -16.64 16.68
CA SER A 344 -20.62 -15.75 16.33
C SER A 344 -20.57 -15.17 14.91
N LYS A 345 -19.44 -15.22 14.22
CA LYS A 345 -19.16 -14.59 12.92
C LYS A 345 -19.41 -13.06 12.91
N ASN A 346 -19.36 -12.45 14.08
CA ASN A 346 -19.52 -11.01 14.25
C ASN A 346 -18.21 -10.39 14.76
N LEU A 347 -18.01 -9.13 14.42
CA LEU A 347 -17.15 -8.23 15.16
C LEU A 347 -17.96 -7.70 16.35
N THR A 348 -17.59 -8.07 17.57
CA THR A 348 -18.24 -7.61 18.79
C THR A 348 -17.27 -6.75 19.59
N LEU A 349 -17.64 -5.50 19.85
CA LEU A 349 -16.83 -4.54 20.56
C LEU A 349 -17.44 -4.24 21.93
N LYS A 350 -16.63 -4.36 22.99
CA LYS A 350 -16.99 -4.05 24.37
C LYS A 350 -16.22 -2.84 24.87
N PHE A 351 -16.88 -1.95 25.58
CA PHE A 351 -16.29 -0.79 26.24
C PHE A 351 -17.07 -0.47 27.51
N LYS A 352 -16.37 -0.23 28.62
CA LYS A 352 -16.98 0.01 29.95
C LYS A 352 -18.01 -1.06 30.34
N LYS A 353 -17.68 -2.32 30.05
CA LYS A 353 -18.51 -3.53 30.28
C LYS A 353 -19.77 -3.62 29.41
N GLU A 354 -20.02 -2.68 28.51
CA GLU A 354 -21.15 -2.70 27.59
C GLU A 354 -20.72 -3.13 26.18
N VAL A 355 -21.64 -3.75 25.44
CA VAL A 355 -21.45 -4.01 24.00
C VAL A 355 -21.78 -2.74 23.22
N VAL A 356 -20.76 -2.13 22.62
CA VAL A 356 -20.90 -0.85 21.90
C VAL A 356 -21.06 -1.01 20.38
N ALA A 357 -20.73 -2.18 19.83
CA ALA A 357 -21.01 -2.53 18.45
C ALA A 357 -21.09 -4.05 18.25
N THR A 358 -21.94 -4.47 17.33
CA THR A 358 -22.05 -5.87 16.85
C THR A 358 -22.34 -5.84 15.35
N ILE A 359 -21.37 -6.26 14.54
CA ILE A 359 -21.44 -6.17 13.08
C ILE A 359 -21.09 -7.54 12.50
N PRO A 360 -21.91 -8.12 11.60
CA PRO A 360 -21.53 -9.34 10.89
C PRO A 360 -20.24 -9.12 10.08
N ILE A 361 -19.25 -9.99 10.25
CA ILE A 361 -17.95 -9.90 9.54
C ILE A 361 -18.14 -9.86 8.01
N GLU A 362 -19.04 -10.67 7.49
CA GLU A 362 -19.32 -10.68 6.06
C GLU A 362 -19.90 -9.35 5.53
N ALA A 363 -20.61 -8.58 6.37
CA ALA A 363 -21.12 -7.27 5.99
C ALA A 363 -19.98 -6.26 5.75
N LEU A 364 -18.87 -6.38 6.49
CA LEU A 364 -17.70 -5.53 6.36
C LEU A 364 -16.74 -5.99 5.25
N SER A 365 -16.88 -7.22 4.77
CA SER A 365 -15.94 -7.87 3.84
C SER A 365 -16.61 -8.32 2.54
N SER A 366 -17.11 -9.57 2.47
CA SER A 366 -17.62 -10.16 1.22
C SER A 366 -18.89 -9.50 0.67
N LYS A 367 -19.69 -8.87 1.55
CA LYS A 367 -20.91 -8.13 1.18
C LYS A 367 -20.67 -6.63 0.95
N ALA A 368 -19.44 -6.15 1.02
CA ALA A 368 -19.10 -4.78 0.64
C ALA A 368 -19.60 -4.46 -0.79
N PRO A 369 -19.88 -3.20 -1.12
CA PRO A 369 -20.27 -2.82 -2.47
C PRO A 369 -19.25 -3.28 -3.51
N LEU A 370 -19.72 -3.71 -4.67
CA LEU A 370 -18.88 -4.01 -5.82
C LEU A 370 -19.52 -3.33 -7.03
N TYR A 371 -18.79 -2.40 -7.65
CA TYR A 371 -19.29 -1.60 -8.75
C TYR A 371 -18.71 -2.05 -10.09
N GLU A 372 -19.58 -2.36 -11.04
CA GLU A 372 -19.21 -2.46 -12.44
C GLU A 372 -19.30 -1.06 -13.06
N ARG A 373 -18.19 -0.31 -12.99
CA ARG A 373 -18.12 1.04 -13.52
C ARG A 373 -18.19 1.02 -15.04
N LYS A 374 -18.99 1.91 -15.62
CA LYS A 374 -19.00 2.14 -17.07
C LYS A 374 -17.62 2.68 -17.49
N TRP A 375 -17.11 2.21 -18.60
CA TRP A 375 -15.85 2.68 -19.13
C TRP A 375 -15.85 2.76 -20.66
N THR A 376 -15.04 3.63 -21.19
CA THR A 376 -14.91 3.84 -22.64
C THR A 376 -13.46 3.66 -23.05
N ARG A 377 -13.24 3.00 -24.16
CA ARG A 377 -11.90 2.90 -24.74
C ARG A 377 -11.40 4.27 -25.18
N LYS A 378 -10.14 4.54 -24.90
CA LYS A 378 -9.49 5.76 -25.37
C LYS A 378 -9.47 5.76 -26.91
N LYS A 379 -10.00 6.83 -27.50
CA LYS A 379 -9.87 7.03 -28.94
C LYS A 379 -8.41 7.39 -29.23
N LEU A 380 -7.70 6.46 -29.83
CA LEU A 380 -6.30 6.70 -30.22
C LEU A 380 -6.26 7.70 -31.37
N ASN A 381 -5.45 8.72 -31.21
CA ASN A 381 -5.19 9.66 -32.31
C ASN A 381 -4.30 8.97 -33.35
N LYS A 382 -4.88 8.54 -34.46
CA LYS A 382 -4.17 7.86 -35.56
C LYS A 382 -3.37 8.82 -36.44
N ASN A 383 -3.17 10.06 -36.03
CA ASN A 383 -2.36 11.00 -36.79
C ASN A 383 -0.95 10.40 -36.95
N LYS A 384 -0.69 9.86 -38.13
CA LYS A 384 0.66 9.44 -38.51
C LYS A 384 1.52 10.71 -38.52
N ILE A 385 2.57 10.71 -37.72
CA ILE A 385 3.58 11.75 -37.80
C ILE A 385 4.16 11.68 -39.22
N ASN A 386 3.89 12.70 -40.00
CA ASN A 386 4.54 12.84 -41.30
C ASN A 386 5.96 13.34 -41.04
N LEU A 387 6.94 12.50 -41.30
CA LEU A 387 8.36 12.88 -41.11
C LEU A 387 8.77 14.14 -41.87
N LYS A 388 8.05 14.49 -42.97
CA LYS A 388 8.28 15.72 -43.71
C LYS A 388 7.87 16.98 -42.93
N ASP A 389 6.96 16.84 -41.97
CA ASP A 389 6.47 17.97 -41.15
C ASP A 389 7.33 18.17 -39.89
N LEU A 390 8.30 17.28 -39.62
CA LEU A 390 9.25 17.47 -38.54
C LEU A 390 10.22 18.61 -38.90
N LYS A 391 10.25 19.66 -38.08
CA LYS A 391 11.26 20.70 -38.18
C LYS A 391 12.64 20.07 -38.05
N LYS A 392 13.60 20.49 -38.91
CA LYS A 392 15.00 20.09 -38.74
C LYS A 392 15.51 20.64 -37.41
N ILE A 393 15.72 19.75 -36.45
CA ILE A 393 16.31 20.08 -35.15
C ILE A 393 17.82 19.84 -35.30
N ARG A 394 18.65 20.82 -34.93
CA ARG A 394 20.10 20.62 -34.87
C ARG A 394 20.43 19.57 -33.81
N PHE A 395 21.43 18.76 -34.10
CA PHE A 395 21.86 17.69 -33.16
C PHE A 395 22.24 18.27 -31.79
N ASP A 396 23.04 19.33 -31.76
CA ASP A 396 23.48 19.98 -30.52
C ASP A 396 22.30 20.45 -29.68
N ASP A 397 21.31 21.11 -30.29
CA ASP A 397 20.12 21.61 -29.60
C ASP A 397 19.30 20.46 -29.02
N ALA A 398 19.14 19.36 -29.77
CA ALA A 398 18.45 18.17 -29.30
C ALA A 398 19.21 17.49 -28.14
N PHE A 399 20.53 17.37 -28.27
CA PHE A 399 21.40 16.78 -27.26
C PHE A 399 21.33 17.58 -25.95
N PHE A 400 21.57 18.88 -25.99
CA PHE A 400 21.51 19.72 -24.79
C PHE A 400 20.12 19.72 -24.16
N LYS A 401 19.06 19.76 -24.96
CA LYS A 401 17.68 19.72 -24.47
C LYS A 401 17.34 18.41 -23.76
N ILE A 402 17.82 17.28 -24.27
CA ILE A 402 17.63 15.98 -23.65
C ILE A 402 18.47 15.88 -22.36
N MET A 403 19.76 16.20 -22.44
CA MET A 403 20.69 16.06 -21.32
C MET A 403 20.38 17.03 -20.16
N SER A 404 19.80 18.21 -20.46
CA SER A 404 19.34 19.15 -19.44
C SER A 404 17.96 18.82 -18.86
N SER A 405 17.28 17.79 -19.37
CA SER A 405 15.98 17.37 -18.84
C SER A 405 16.12 16.84 -17.41
N PRO A 406 15.25 17.23 -16.47
CA PRO A 406 15.26 16.70 -15.10
C PRO A 406 15.20 15.18 -15.03
N ASN A 407 14.52 14.52 -15.98
CA ASN A 407 14.43 13.07 -16.02
C ASN A 407 15.75 12.39 -16.41
N GLN A 408 16.62 13.07 -17.16
CA GLN A 408 17.95 12.56 -17.55
C GLN A 408 19.07 13.03 -16.60
N SER A 409 18.78 13.94 -15.69
CA SER A 409 19.78 14.40 -14.71
C SER A 409 20.17 13.29 -13.74
N ASN A 410 21.38 13.38 -13.20
CA ASN A 410 21.87 12.49 -12.16
C ASN A 410 20.98 12.58 -10.92
N LYS A 411 20.59 11.43 -10.37
CA LYS A 411 19.77 11.30 -9.15
C LYS A 411 20.61 11.02 -7.89
N LYS A 412 21.91 11.20 -7.96
CA LYS A 412 22.87 10.89 -6.89
C LYS A 412 22.49 11.55 -5.57
N TRP A 413 22.05 12.81 -5.59
CA TRP A 413 21.57 13.51 -4.39
C TRP A 413 20.45 12.73 -3.67
N ILE A 414 19.54 12.08 -4.39
CA ILE A 414 18.47 11.26 -3.82
C ILE A 414 19.05 9.98 -3.23
N THR A 415 19.82 9.25 -4.03
CA THR A 415 20.34 7.92 -3.65
C THR A 415 21.40 7.98 -2.55
N GLU A 416 22.07 9.12 -2.35
CA GLU A 416 23.01 9.34 -1.24
C GLU A 416 22.33 9.53 0.12
N GLN A 417 21.03 9.82 0.16
CA GLN A 417 20.24 9.88 1.39
C GLN A 417 19.91 8.49 1.94
N TYR A 418 20.04 7.46 1.12
CA TYR A 418 19.66 6.09 1.42
C TYR A 418 20.90 5.26 1.76
N ASP A 419 20.87 4.53 2.87
CA ASP A 419 21.86 3.47 3.08
C ASP A 419 21.55 2.31 2.12
N GLN A 420 22.43 2.12 1.17
CA GLN A 420 22.32 1.07 0.16
C GLN A 420 23.14 -0.18 0.51
N MET A 421 23.95 -0.11 1.58
CA MET A 421 24.96 -1.13 1.89
C MET A 421 24.75 -1.79 3.25
N VAL A 422 23.85 -1.29 4.08
CA VAL A 422 23.51 -1.92 5.36
C VAL A 422 23.12 -3.40 5.15
N MET A 423 23.43 -4.27 6.08
CA MET A 423 23.39 -5.73 6.02
C MET A 423 24.57 -6.37 5.24
N GLY A 424 25.30 -5.62 4.39
CA GLY A 424 26.52 -6.07 3.73
C GLY A 424 26.33 -6.99 2.51
N ASP A 425 25.10 -7.20 2.05
CA ASP A 425 24.79 -8.17 0.99
C ASP A 425 24.48 -7.52 -0.39
N THR A 426 24.54 -6.19 -0.50
CA THR A 426 24.26 -5.47 -1.75
C THR A 426 25.44 -5.62 -2.74
N ILE A 427 25.19 -6.22 -3.90
CA ILE A 427 26.15 -6.38 -5.00
C ILE A 427 26.00 -5.20 -5.98
N GLU A 428 24.78 -4.97 -6.48
CA GLU A 428 24.45 -3.88 -7.38
C GLU A 428 23.38 -2.99 -6.76
N ARG A 429 23.58 -1.69 -6.83
CA ARG A 429 22.73 -0.66 -6.22
C ARG A 429 22.18 0.30 -7.27
N SER A 430 21.52 1.36 -6.82
CA SER A 430 20.95 2.41 -7.67
C SER A 430 21.94 2.94 -8.71
N GLY A 431 21.47 3.06 -9.97
CA GLY A 431 22.28 3.52 -11.11
C GLY A 431 22.50 2.45 -12.17
N THR A 432 22.10 1.20 -11.91
CA THR A 432 22.06 0.09 -12.87
C THR A 432 20.61 -0.23 -13.26
N ASN A 433 20.40 -1.20 -14.17
CA ASN A 433 19.07 -1.60 -14.62
C ASN A 433 18.25 -2.33 -13.55
N ALA A 434 18.93 -3.03 -12.65
CA ALA A 434 18.31 -3.70 -11.50
C ALA A 434 19.30 -3.76 -10.33
N ALA A 435 18.79 -3.67 -9.11
CA ALA A 435 19.60 -3.94 -7.92
C ALA A 435 19.78 -5.44 -7.73
N ILE A 436 20.92 -5.83 -7.17
CA ILE A 436 21.26 -7.23 -6.88
C ILE A 436 21.69 -7.34 -5.42
N ILE A 437 21.01 -8.22 -4.67
CA ILE A 437 21.37 -8.54 -3.28
C ILE A 437 21.71 -10.02 -3.20
N LYS A 438 22.84 -10.34 -2.58
CA LYS A 438 23.25 -11.70 -2.27
C LYS A 438 22.40 -12.27 -1.13
N ILE A 439 22.01 -13.52 -1.21
CA ILE A 439 21.48 -14.23 -0.05
C ILE A 439 22.66 -14.57 0.86
N HIS A 440 22.60 -14.09 2.08
CA HIS A 440 23.70 -14.20 3.04
C HIS A 440 24.18 -15.65 3.19
N ASN A 441 25.52 -15.85 3.11
CA ASN A 441 26.19 -17.15 3.18
C ASN A 441 25.79 -18.17 2.10
N LYS A 442 25.19 -17.74 0.97
CA LYS A 442 24.84 -18.62 -0.15
C LYS A 442 25.41 -18.11 -1.47
N ASP A 443 25.57 -19.02 -2.41
CA ASP A 443 25.93 -18.70 -3.81
C ASP A 443 24.65 -18.45 -4.64
N LYS A 444 23.83 -17.52 -4.16
CA LYS A 444 22.56 -17.12 -4.76
C LYS A 444 22.32 -15.63 -4.53
N ALA A 445 21.76 -14.96 -5.52
CA ALA A 445 21.39 -13.54 -5.43
C ALA A 445 19.98 -13.30 -5.97
N ILE A 446 19.39 -12.21 -5.53
CA ILE A 446 18.07 -11.73 -5.97
C ILE A 446 18.25 -10.41 -6.71
N ALA A 447 17.77 -10.34 -7.94
CA ALA A 447 17.67 -9.11 -8.69
C ALA A 447 16.27 -8.53 -8.60
N MET A 448 16.17 -7.21 -8.49
CA MET A 448 14.92 -6.49 -8.34
C MET A 448 14.96 -5.12 -9.01
N THR A 449 13.83 -4.72 -9.61
CA THR A 449 13.68 -3.42 -10.27
C THR A 449 12.28 -2.85 -10.02
N VAL A 450 12.16 -1.53 -10.15
CA VAL A 450 10.88 -0.81 -10.16
C VAL A 450 10.86 0.08 -11.38
N ASP A 451 9.84 -0.09 -12.21
CA ASP A 451 9.74 0.58 -13.50
C ASP A 451 8.34 1.17 -13.71
N SER A 452 8.26 2.36 -14.28
CA SER A 452 7.01 2.99 -14.67
C SER A 452 7.12 3.80 -15.95
N SER A 453 6.04 3.87 -16.71
CA SER A 453 5.92 4.65 -17.95
C SER A 453 4.56 5.32 -18.03
N ALA A 454 4.26 6.20 -17.05
CA ALA A 454 2.97 6.85 -16.88
C ALA A 454 2.46 7.55 -18.17
N ASN A 455 3.35 8.21 -18.91
CA ASN A 455 2.99 8.87 -20.18
C ASN A 455 2.51 7.88 -21.24
N TYR A 456 3.13 6.70 -21.34
CA TYR A 456 2.71 5.66 -22.28
C TYR A 456 1.40 5.01 -21.82
N CYS A 457 1.28 4.71 -20.53
CA CYS A 457 0.07 4.16 -19.94
C CYS A 457 -1.13 5.10 -20.12
N LYS A 458 -0.91 6.42 -20.04
CA LYS A 458 -1.94 7.43 -20.29
C LYS A 458 -2.26 7.58 -21.78
N SER A 459 -1.24 7.62 -22.65
CA SER A 459 -1.43 7.90 -24.09
C SER A 459 -1.99 6.70 -24.85
N TYR A 460 -1.49 5.51 -24.57
CA TYR A 460 -1.85 4.25 -25.21
C TYR A 460 -2.00 3.16 -24.13
N PRO A 461 -3.13 3.13 -23.38
CA PRO A 461 -3.23 2.34 -22.16
C PRO A 461 -2.90 0.86 -22.33
N LEU A 462 -3.45 0.21 -23.36
CA LEU A 462 -3.15 -1.21 -23.63
C LEU A 462 -1.67 -1.46 -23.92
N SER A 463 -1.07 -0.65 -24.79
CA SER A 463 0.35 -0.78 -25.15
C SER A 463 1.27 -0.34 -24.01
N GLY A 464 0.90 0.70 -23.28
CA GLY A 464 1.62 1.17 -22.09
C GLY A 464 1.70 0.09 -21.01
N GLY A 465 0.56 -0.58 -20.73
CA GLY A 465 0.52 -1.71 -19.80
C GLY A 465 1.43 -2.87 -20.21
N LYS A 466 1.54 -3.16 -21.51
CA LYS A 466 2.51 -4.16 -22.00
C LYS A 466 3.95 -3.71 -21.83
N GLN A 467 4.23 -2.43 -22.13
CA GLN A 467 5.58 -1.87 -22.10
C GLN A 467 6.20 -1.90 -20.71
N ILE A 468 5.45 -1.52 -19.66
CA ILE A 468 5.98 -1.51 -18.29
C ILE A 468 6.35 -2.91 -17.81
N VAL A 469 5.55 -3.93 -18.14
CA VAL A 469 5.88 -5.34 -17.83
C VAL A 469 7.12 -5.78 -18.59
N CYS A 470 7.21 -5.46 -19.89
CA CYS A 470 8.37 -5.80 -20.70
C CYS A 470 9.64 -5.03 -20.28
N GLU A 471 9.49 -3.80 -19.75
CA GLU A 471 10.61 -3.00 -19.23
C GLU A 471 11.22 -3.68 -18.00
N SER A 472 10.43 -4.00 -16.99
CA SER A 472 10.91 -4.70 -15.80
C SER A 472 11.53 -6.06 -16.13
N TRP A 473 10.92 -6.81 -17.04
CA TRP A 473 11.44 -8.10 -17.49
C TRP A 473 12.82 -7.96 -18.18
N ARG A 474 12.97 -6.99 -19.07
CA ARG A 474 14.27 -6.74 -19.76
C ARG A 474 15.34 -6.25 -18.80
N ASN A 475 14.98 -5.39 -17.82
CA ASN A 475 15.92 -4.90 -16.83
C ASN A 475 16.52 -6.03 -16.00
N LEU A 476 15.69 -6.99 -15.59
CA LEU A 476 16.16 -8.19 -14.89
C LEU A 476 17.04 -9.08 -15.76
N ILE A 477 16.66 -9.33 -17.03
CA ILE A 477 17.46 -10.11 -17.97
C ILE A 477 18.83 -9.45 -18.25
N SER A 478 18.86 -8.12 -18.34
CA SER A 478 20.11 -7.39 -18.67
C SER A 478 21.20 -7.53 -17.60
N VAL A 479 20.84 -7.87 -16.37
CA VAL A 479 21.77 -8.17 -15.27
C VAL A 479 22.00 -9.67 -15.08
N GLY A 480 21.57 -10.50 -16.02
CA GLY A 480 21.75 -11.95 -16.02
C GLY A 480 20.77 -12.72 -15.14
N SER A 481 19.71 -12.08 -14.65
CA SER A 481 18.72 -12.70 -13.77
C SER A 481 17.56 -13.30 -14.54
N LYS A 482 16.87 -14.26 -13.92
CA LYS A 482 15.63 -14.83 -14.42
C LYS A 482 14.43 -14.12 -13.79
N PRO A 483 13.59 -13.42 -14.57
CA PRO A 483 12.35 -12.85 -14.07
C PRO A 483 11.39 -13.96 -13.60
N ILE A 484 10.78 -13.80 -12.41
CA ILE A 484 9.93 -14.84 -11.80
C ILE A 484 8.50 -14.33 -11.60
N ALA A 485 8.33 -13.13 -11.03
CA ALA A 485 7.02 -12.56 -10.72
C ALA A 485 7.11 -11.03 -10.54
N ILE A 486 5.95 -10.36 -10.63
CA ILE A 486 5.82 -8.92 -10.38
C ILE A 486 4.81 -8.61 -9.28
N THR A 487 4.96 -7.44 -8.69
CA THR A 487 3.93 -6.73 -7.92
C THR A 487 3.58 -5.44 -8.67
N ASN A 488 2.34 -4.98 -8.61
CA ASN A 488 1.94 -3.76 -9.30
C ASN A 488 1.41 -2.69 -8.32
N CYS A 489 1.62 -1.42 -8.67
CA CYS A 489 1.07 -0.28 -7.95
C CYS A 489 0.35 0.63 -8.94
N LEU A 490 -0.97 0.63 -8.90
CA LEU A 490 -1.83 1.24 -9.91
C LEU A 490 -2.41 2.54 -9.36
N ASN A 491 -1.94 3.68 -9.87
CA ASN A 491 -2.39 5.01 -9.47
C ASN A 491 -3.17 5.65 -10.62
N PHE A 492 -4.47 5.84 -10.43
CA PHE A 492 -5.38 6.40 -11.43
C PHE A 492 -6.28 7.49 -10.82
N GLY A 493 -6.91 8.29 -11.67
CA GLY A 493 -7.90 9.28 -11.29
C GLY A 493 -9.24 8.67 -10.89
N ASN A 494 -10.31 9.49 -10.90
CA ASN A 494 -11.63 9.11 -10.44
C ASN A 494 -12.24 7.98 -11.30
N PRO A 495 -12.53 6.79 -10.73
CA PRO A 495 -13.09 5.65 -11.45
C PRO A 495 -14.55 5.86 -11.90
N GLU A 496 -15.21 6.94 -11.46
CA GLU A 496 -16.57 7.29 -11.91
C GLU A 496 -16.57 8.00 -13.26
N ILE A 497 -15.40 8.44 -13.75
CA ILE A 497 -15.21 9.03 -15.07
C ILE A 497 -14.92 7.89 -16.06
N PRO A 498 -15.82 7.65 -17.06
CA PRO A 498 -15.70 6.50 -17.94
C PRO A 498 -14.40 6.41 -18.74
N GLU A 499 -13.80 7.56 -19.09
CA GLU A 499 -12.52 7.65 -19.81
C GLU A 499 -11.37 7.17 -18.93
N ILE A 500 -11.35 7.58 -17.65
CA ILE A 500 -10.30 7.18 -16.69
C ILE A 500 -10.43 5.70 -16.35
N MET A 501 -11.66 5.25 -16.12
CA MET A 501 -11.91 3.83 -15.90
C MET A 501 -11.53 3.00 -17.13
N GLY A 502 -11.67 3.57 -18.33
CA GLY A 502 -11.20 2.97 -19.58
C GLY A 502 -9.67 2.88 -19.65
N GLU A 503 -8.96 3.95 -19.27
CA GLU A 503 -7.49 3.93 -19.15
C GLU A 503 -7.02 2.84 -18.17
N PHE A 504 -7.66 2.72 -17.01
CA PHE A 504 -7.39 1.66 -16.03
C PHE A 504 -7.64 0.26 -16.60
N ALA A 505 -8.82 0.03 -17.17
CA ALA A 505 -9.22 -1.28 -17.70
C ALA A 505 -8.31 -1.75 -18.84
N GLU A 506 -7.92 -0.85 -19.76
CA GLU A 506 -7.01 -1.17 -20.85
C GLU A 506 -5.57 -1.38 -20.40
N ASN A 507 -5.07 -0.64 -19.39
CA ASN A 507 -3.75 -0.91 -18.79
C ASN A 507 -3.73 -2.30 -18.15
N ILE A 508 -4.76 -2.69 -17.39
CA ILE A 508 -4.88 -4.05 -16.83
C ILE A 508 -4.87 -5.12 -17.92
N LEU A 509 -5.56 -4.90 -19.04
CA LEU A 509 -5.52 -5.83 -20.17
C LEU A 509 -4.12 -5.93 -20.78
N GLY A 510 -3.41 -4.80 -20.91
CA GLY A 510 -2.03 -4.77 -21.40
C GLY A 510 -1.07 -5.51 -20.48
N ILE A 511 -1.15 -5.26 -19.17
CA ILE A 511 -0.36 -5.99 -18.15
C ILE A 511 -0.66 -7.48 -18.25
N LYS A 512 -1.95 -7.86 -18.30
CA LYS A 512 -2.39 -9.25 -18.43
C LYS A 512 -1.72 -9.95 -19.62
N GLU A 513 -1.87 -9.37 -20.82
CA GLU A 513 -1.35 -9.99 -22.06
C GLU A 513 0.17 -10.16 -22.02
N ALA A 514 0.91 -9.17 -21.50
CA ALA A 514 2.36 -9.29 -21.39
C ALA A 514 2.78 -10.31 -20.32
N CYS A 515 2.11 -10.33 -19.17
CA CYS A 515 2.37 -11.28 -18.10
C CYS A 515 2.07 -12.72 -18.52
N GLU A 516 0.98 -12.96 -19.25
CA GLU A 516 0.65 -14.28 -19.80
C GLU A 516 1.70 -14.75 -20.83
N PHE A 517 2.14 -13.85 -21.72
CA PHE A 517 3.13 -14.17 -22.73
C PHE A 517 4.52 -14.50 -22.13
N LEU A 518 4.89 -13.80 -21.06
CA LEU A 518 6.22 -13.92 -20.44
C LEU A 518 6.27 -14.94 -19.28
N ASP A 519 5.15 -15.61 -18.94
CA ASP A 519 5.01 -16.42 -17.71
C ASP A 519 5.44 -15.65 -16.46
N TYR A 520 4.97 -14.40 -16.33
CA TYR A 520 5.41 -13.43 -15.33
C TYR A 520 4.24 -12.93 -14.48
N PRO A 521 3.75 -13.75 -13.50
CA PRO A 521 2.51 -13.51 -12.77
C PRO A 521 2.60 -12.31 -11.84
N VAL A 522 1.44 -11.68 -11.61
CA VAL A 522 1.24 -10.62 -10.62
C VAL A 522 0.88 -11.26 -9.29
N VAL A 523 1.78 -11.23 -8.31
CA VAL A 523 1.58 -11.95 -7.02
C VAL A 523 1.07 -11.07 -5.90
N SER A 524 1.16 -9.75 -6.04
CA SER A 524 0.63 -8.77 -5.09
C SER A 524 0.43 -7.43 -5.78
N GLY A 525 -0.09 -6.45 -5.08
CA GLY A 525 -0.20 -5.11 -5.61
C GLY A 525 -1.11 -4.20 -4.79
N ASN A 526 -1.21 -2.97 -5.26
CA ASN A 526 -2.05 -1.93 -4.68
C ASN A 526 -2.76 -1.13 -5.78
N VAL A 527 -3.95 -0.64 -5.48
CA VAL A 527 -4.68 0.31 -6.35
C VAL A 527 -5.05 1.54 -5.54
N SER A 528 -4.69 2.69 -6.05
CA SER A 528 -5.14 4.00 -5.56
C SER A 528 -5.92 4.71 -6.65
N PHE A 529 -7.21 4.94 -6.41
CA PHE A 529 -8.04 5.81 -7.22
C PHE A 529 -8.20 7.16 -6.54
N ARG A 530 -8.20 8.24 -7.32
CA ARG A 530 -8.31 9.62 -6.83
C ARG A 530 -9.43 10.37 -7.50
N SER A 531 -10.12 11.20 -6.73
CA SER A 531 -11.23 12.02 -7.21
C SER A 531 -10.82 13.36 -7.85
N GLU A 532 -9.55 13.67 -7.96
CA GLU A 532 -8.98 15.02 -8.21
C GLU A 532 -9.18 15.64 -9.61
N GLU A 533 -9.67 14.93 -10.61
CA GLU A 533 -9.66 15.46 -11.99
C GLU A 533 -10.67 16.57 -12.29
N ARG A 534 -11.53 16.97 -11.36
CA ARG A 534 -12.49 18.05 -11.63
C ARG A 534 -11.84 19.43 -11.84
N ARG A 535 -10.64 19.69 -11.29
CA ARG A 535 -9.96 21.00 -11.48
C ARG A 535 -9.05 21.04 -12.70
N VAL A 536 -8.34 19.98 -13.03
CA VAL A 536 -7.43 19.93 -14.18
C VAL A 536 -8.19 20.05 -15.52
N GLY A 537 -9.41 19.55 -15.60
CA GLY A 537 -10.23 19.62 -16.81
C GLY A 537 -10.76 21.02 -17.14
N LYS A 538 -10.90 21.93 -16.17
CA LYS A 538 -11.37 23.31 -16.42
C LYS A 538 -10.23 24.27 -16.80
N GLU A 539 -9.05 24.11 -16.22
CA GLU A 539 -7.91 24.99 -16.53
C GLU A 539 -7.18 24.61 -17.83
N CYS A 540 -7.12 23.32 -18.17
CA CYS A 540 -6.55 22.90 -19.46
C CYS A 540 -7.41 23.28 -20.68
N ARG A 541 -8.71 23.53 -20.53
CA ARG A 541 -9.56 23.99 -21.64
C ARG A 541 -9.41 25.48 -21.95
N SER A 542 -8.88 26.28 -21.04
CA SER A 542 -8.74 27.73 -21.22
C SER A 542 -7.35 28.17 -21.70
N ARG A 543 -6.35 27.29 -21.87
CA ARG A 543 -4.99 27.62 -22.28
C ARG A 543 -4.51 27.00 -23.59
N TRP A 544 -5.38 26.39 -24.36
CA TRP A 544 -5.07 26.06 -25.76
C TRP A 544 -5.66 27.10 -26.70
N SER A 545 -5.07 28.29 -26.68
CA SER A 545 -5.12 29.22 -27.80
C SER A 545 -3.97 28.87 -28.76
N PRO A 546 -4.23 28.69 -30.05
CA PRO A 546 -3.19 28.32 -31.01
C PRO A 546 -2.49 29.56 -31.57
N TYR A 547 -1.81 30.34 -30.75
CA TYR A 547 -0.86 31.39 -31.18
C TYR A 547 0.09 31.72 -30.02
N HIS A 548 1.28 31.20 -30.06
CA HIS A 548 2.60 31.83 -30.06
C HIS A 548 3.70 30.76 -30.01
#